data_5fc27fb82d836fdb7361b933c18a4eea
#
_entry.id   5fc27fb82d836fdb7361b933c18a4eea
#
_cell.length_a   1.000
_cell.length_b   1.000
_cell.length_c   1.000
_cell.angle_alpha   90.00
_cell.angle_beta   90.00
_cell.angle_gamma   90.00
#
_symmetry.space_group_name_H-M   'P 1'
#
loop_
_entity.id
_entity.type
_entity.pdbx_description
1 polymer ?
#
loop_
_entity_poly.entity_id
_entity_poly.type
_entity_poly.pdbx_seq_one_letter_code
_entity_poly.pdbx_strand_id
1 'polypeptide(L)'
;LVVIGYGIATIVRPFTAATHTARQVLAIRLTDRIGKGIRTSPRDALLADSAPAQARGRAFGFHAAADNAGAVVGPLLAFLILKLHGVGSFDGTKRLLPHDEQALRNVFWLAAVPGLIAMLILIVVVRDVPRRDAGDKTSDASIGAMGGGLTKRFWAYIVVVLVFTLGNSTDAFLLLRANQLGVPVAMAPILWALLNFVKSATGTYGGQLSDTLGRKPLIVGGWLLYSAVYFAFGWAAAAWQAWALFAVYGIFYGMTEGTEKALVADIVPRARRGSAFGWYNLAIGLGALPASLIFGAIWDRVGAPSAFVFGASLALIAALLMAVVAPSRAKSEAK
;
A
#
# COMPACT_ATOMS: atom_id res chain seq x y z
N LEU A 1 10.72 -12.11 -12.98
CA LEU A 1 9.80 -10.96 -12.97
C LEU A 1 10.11 -9.97 -11.83
N VAL A 2 10.33 -10.45 -10.59
CA VAL A 2 10.65 -9.58 -9.44
C VAL A 2 11.90 -8.76 -9.73
N VAL A 3 13.00 -9.40 -10.15
CA VAL A 3 14.28 -8.74 -10.52
C VAL A 3 14.08 -7.69 -11.61
N ILE A 4 13.31 -8.01 -12.66
CA ILE A 4 13.02 -7.08 -13.77
C ILE A 4 12.29 -5.83 -13.23
N GLY A 5 11.24 -6.01 -12.43
CA GLY A 5 10.46 -4.89 -11.91
C GLY A 5 11.23 -3.99 -10.95
N TYR A 6 12.11 -4.57 -10.10
CA TYR A 6 13.03 -3.77 -9.27
C TYR A 6 14.12 -3.11 -10.10
N GLY A 7 14.65 -3.80 -11.12
CA GLY A 7 15.65 -3.25 -12.04
C GLY A 7 15.13 -2.01 -12.77
N ILE A 8 13.91 -2.07 -13.33
CA ILE A 8 13.25 -0.92 -13.96
C ILE A 8 13.20 0.26 -12.97
N ALA A 9 12.71 0.05 -11.76
CA ALA A 9 12.59 1.11 -10.76
C ALA A 9 13.95 1.69 -10.35
N THR A 10 14.97 0.83 -10.15
CA THR A 10 16.32 1.23 -9.73
C THR A 10 17.02 2.06 -10.80
N ILE A 11 16.82 1.70 -12.08
CA ILE A 11 17.42 2.42 -13.20
C ILE A 11 16.67 3.74 -13.45
N VAL A 12 15.35 3.71 -13.52
CA VAL A 12 14.56 4.84 -14.03
C VAL A 12 14.42 5.98 -13.02
N ARG A 13 14.29 5.69 -11.72
CA ARG A 13 14.08 6.72 -10.68
C ARG A 13 15.20 7.75 -10.59
N PRO A 14 16.50 7.41 -10.62
CA PRO A 14 17.57 8.39 -10.56
C PRO A 14 17.55 9.39 -11.71
N PHE A 15 17.06 8.95 -12.91
CA PHE A 15 16.95 9.87 -14.06
C PHE A 15 15.97 11.02 -13.84
N THR A 16 15.16 11.00 -12.77
CA THR A 16 14.40 12.19 -12.36
C THR A 16 15.33 13.39 -12.13
N ALA A 17 16.56 13.15 -11.70
CA ALA A 17 17.57 14.19 -11.56
C ALA A 17 17.98 14.87 -12.89
N ALA A 18 17.86 14.16 -14.01
CA ALA A 18 18.23 14.65 -15.34
C ALA A 18 17.05 15.27 -16.11
N THR A 19 15.87 15.34 -15.50
CA THR A 19 14.67 15.88 -16.18
C THR A 19 14.67 17.41 -16.20
N HIS A 20 14.19 17.96 -17.32
CA HIS A 20 14.02 19.41 -17.52
C HIS A 20 12.56 19.77 -17.86
N THR A 21 11.70 18.79 -18.12
CA THR A 21 10.30 19.01 -18.51
C THR A 21 9.35 18.11 -17.73
N ALA A 22 8.13 18.59 -17.51
CA ALA A 22 7.07 17.81 -16.87
C ALA A 22 6.77 16.50 -17.60
N ARG A 23 6.87 16.46 -18.94
CA ARG A 23 6.65 15.26 -19.76
C ARG A 23 7.69 14.17 -19.47
N GLN A 24 8.97 14.55 -19.27
CA GLN A 24 10.02 13.61 -18.89
C GLN A 24 9.77 13.02 -17.50
N VAL A 25 9.37 13.85 -16.53
CA VAL A 25 8.97 13.37 -15.19
C VAL A 25 7.81 12.39 -15.28
N LEU A 26 6.80 12.71 -16.09
CA LEU A 26 5.64 11.83 -16.31
C LEU A 26 6.06 10.49 -16.90
N ALA A 27 6.92 10.48 -17.91
CA ALA A 27 7.44 9.25 -18.53
C ALA A 27 8.17 8.37 -17.52
N ILE A 28 9.05 8.95 -16.69
CA ILE A 28 9.75 8.25 -15.60
C ILE A 28 8.76 7.65 -14.60
N ARG A 29 7.77 8.44 -14.18
CA ARG A 29 6.75 7.98 -13.23
C ARG A 29 5.91 6.83 -13.79
N LEU A 30 5.49 6.91 -15.06
CA LEU A 30 4.75 5.83 -15.72
C LEU A 30 5.59 4.55 -15.81
N THR A 31 6.86 4.67 -16.22
CA THR A 31 7.78 3.53 -16.29
C THR A 31 8.01 2.90 -14.92
N ASP A 32 8.20 3.69 -13.86
CA ASP A 32 8.30 3.19 -12.49
C ASP A 32 7.02 2.46 -12.06
N ARG A 33 5.83 2.96 -12.43
CA ARG A 33 4.55 2.30 -12.14
C ARG A 33 4.39 0.97 -12.85
N ILE A 34 4.84 0.87 -14.10
CA ILE A 34 4.89 -0.41 -14.85
C ILE A 34 5.83 -1.39 -14.12
N GLY A 35 7.03 -0.96 -13.75
CA GLY A 35 7.97 -1.77 -12.97
C GLY A 35 7.37 -2.26 -11.65
N LYS A 36 6.63 -1.40 -10.93
CA LYS A 36 5.90 -1.76 -9.71
C LYS A 36 4.83 -2.81 -10.00
N GLY A 37 4.04 -2.66 -11.05
CA GLY A 37 3.01 -3.63 -11.45
C GLY A 37 3.60 -5.01 -11.74
N ILE A 38 4.70 -5.08 -12.49
CA ILE A 38 5.37 -6.33 -12.86
C ILE A 38 5.89 -7.08 -11.62
N ARG A 39 6.43 -6.38 -10.61
CA ARG A 39 7.07 -7.02 -9.45
C ARG A 39 6.11 -7.38 -8.32
N THR A 40 5.02 -6.63 -8.12
CA THR A 40 4.20 -6.72 -6.91
C THR A 40 3.58 -8.11 -6.73
N SER A 41 2.88 -8.62 -7.74
CA SER A 41 2.20 -9.91 -7.63
C SER A 41 3.16 -11.11 -7.51
N PRO A 42 4.24 -11.21 -8.30
CA PRO A 42 5.23 -12.27 -8.11
C PRO A 42 5.96 -12.19 -6.76
N ARG A 43 6.26 -10.99 -6.27
CA ARG A 43 6.87 -10.78 -4.95
C ARG A 43 5.94 -11.27 -3.84
N ASP A 44 4.67 -10.88 -3.89
CA ASP A 44 3.70 -11.25 -2.86
C ASP A 44 3.46 -12.78 -2.89
N ALA A 45 3.45 -13.42 -4.06
CA ALA A 45 3.40 -14.88 -4.18
C ALA A 45 4.64 -15.55 -3.59
N LEU A 46 5.84 -15.05 -3.89
CA LEU A 46 7.10 -15.56 -3.34
C LEU A 46 7.13 -15.44 -1.81
N LEU A 47 6.70 -14.30 -1.25
CA LEU A 47 6.60 -14.09 0.18
C LEU A 47 5.62 -15.08 0.84
N ALA A 48 4.45 -15.32 0.20
CA ALA A 48 3.48 -16.29 0.66
C ALA A 48 4.02 -17.74 0.64
N ASP A 49 4.89 -18.06 -0.33
CA ASP A 49 5.50 -19.38 -0.49
C ASP A 49 6.67 -19.61 0.46
N SER A 50 7.34 -18.53 0.88
CA SER A 50 8.47 -18.57 1.80
C SER A 50 8.06 -18.64 3.27
N ALA A 51 6.81 -18.29 3.60
CA ALA A 51 6.30 -18.29 4.96
C ALA A 51 5.37 -19.50 5.22
N PRO A 52 5.48 -20.18 6.36
CA PRO A 52 4.50 -21.19 6.77
C PRO A 52 3.11 -20.55 6.93
N ALA A 53 2.05 -21.33 6.70
CA ALA A 53 0.68 -20.82 6.72
C ALA A 53 0.32 -20.06 8.01
N GLN A 54 0.86 -20.54 9.14
CA GLN A 54 0.63 -20.00 10.49
C GLN A 54 1.34 -18.66 10.75
N ALA A 55 2.29 -18.26 9.90
CA ALA A 55 3.08 -17.04 10.06
C ALA A 55 2.99 -16.09 8.84
N ARG A 56 2.08 -16.33 7.89
CA ARG A 56 1.93 -15.49 6.70
C ARG A 56 1.51 -14.06 7.05
N GLY A 57 0.62 -13.90 8.03
CA GLY A 57 0.21 -12.58 8.50
C GLY A 57 1.39 -11.79 9.03
N ARG A 58 2.23 -12.40 9.89
CA ARG A 58 3.45 -11.79 10.39
C ARG A 58 4.44 -11.46 9.27
N ALA A 59 4.61 -12.35 8.28
CA ALA A 59 5.53 -12.13 7.17
C ALA A 59 5.09 -10.95 6.29
N PHE A 60 3.82 -10.88 5.90
CA PHE A 60 3.27 -9.76 5.15
C PHE A 60 3.22 -8.47 5.96
N GLY A 61 2.88 -8.57 7.27
CA GLY A 61 2.90 -7.43 8.18
C GLY A 61 4.29 -6.85 8.37
N PHE A 62 5.32 -7.69 8.53
CA PHE A 62 6.72 -7.26 8.58
C PHE A 62 7.17 -6.60 7.26
N HIS A 63 6.80 -7.19 6.13
CA HIS A 63 7.08 -6.59 4.82
C HIS A 63 6.45 -5.20 4.67
N ALA A 64 5.18 -5.06 5.04
CA ALA A 64 4.49 -3.77 5.02
C ALA A 64 5.12 -2.77 6.00
N ALA A 65 5.49 -3.22 7.21
CA ALA A 65 6.18 -2.40 8.21
C ALA A 65 7.53 -1.88 7.68
N ALA A 66 8.32 -2.73 7.01
CA ALA A 66 9.59 -2.33 6.40
C ALA A 66 9.41 -1.33 5.25
N ASP A 67 8.41 -1.54 4.37
CA ASP A 67 8.07 -0.59 3.30
C ASP A 67 7.70 0.79 3.89
N ASN A 68 6.87 0.82 4.94
CA ASN A 68 6.45 2.06 5.59
C ASN A 68 7.61 2.71 6.39
N ALA A 69 8.51 1.94 7.00
CA ALA A 69 9.74 2.48 7.61
C ALA A 69 10.61 3.19 6.59
N GLY A 70 10.77 2.62 5.39
CA GLY A 70 11.45 3.28 4.27
C GLY A 70 10.78 4.59 3.86
N ALA A 71 9.45 4.66 3.92
CA ALA A 71 8.69 5.88 3.63
C ALA A 71 8.84 6.97 4.71
N VAL A 72 9.29 6.64 5.91
CA VAL A 72 9.69 7.62 6.96
C VAL A 72 11.15 8.03 6.77
N VAL A 73 12.05 7.06 6.65
CA VAL A 73 13.50 7.30 6.61
C VAL A 73 13.92 8.04 5.34
N GLY A 74 13.32 7.70 4.19
CA GLY A 74 13.68 8.33 2.91
C GLY A 74 13.56 9.85 2.90
N PRO A 75 12.40 10.44 3.20
CA PRO A 75 12.22 11.89 3.30
C PRO A 75 13.12 12.56 4.36
N LEU A 76 13.37 11.90 5.50
CA LEU A 76 14.26 12.41 6.53
C LEU A 76 15.71 12.50 6.04
N LEU A 77 16.20 11.49 5.33
CA LEU A 77 17.52 11.51 4.69
C LEU A 77 17.59 12.58 3.61
N ALA A 78 16.56 12.71 2.76
CA ALA A 78 16.50 13.76 1.77
C ALA A 78 16.55 15.16 2.41
N PHE A 79 15.78 15.39 3.47
CA PHE A 79 15.80 16.63 4.23
C PHE A 79 17.20 16.92 4.81
N LEU A 80 17.84 15.91 5.43
CA LEU A 80 19.18 16.06 5.98
C LEU A 80 20.20 16.44 4.91
N ILE A 81 20.18 15.77 3.75
CA ILE A 81 21.06 16.05 2.62
C ILE A 81 20.86 17.48 2.13
N LEU A 82 19.61 17.92 1.93
CA LEU A 82 19.29 19.28 1.49
C LEU A 82 19.78 20.32 2.51
N LYS A 83 19.58 20.08 3.79
CA LYS A 83 20.06 20.96 4.87
C LYS A 83 21.58 21.07 4.89
N LEU A 84 22.30 19.97 4.71
CA LEU A 84 23.77 19.95 4.64
C LEU A 84 24.31 20.73 3.42
N HIS A 85 23.54 20.80 2.33
CA HIS A 85 23.86 21.62 1.15
C HIS A 85 23.40 23.08 1.29
N GLY A 86 22.92 23.51 2.47
CA GLY A 86 22.53 24.90 2.72
C GLY A 86 21.21 25.30 2.07
N VAL A 87 20.40 24.34 1.59
CA VAL A 87 19.08 24.62 1.06
C VAL A 87 18.18 25.06 2.21
N GLY A 88 17.72 26.32 2.16
CA GLY A 88 16.80 26.88 3.15
C GLY A 88 15.41 26.26 3.07
N SER A 89 14.51 26.70 3.96
CA SER A 89 13.14 26.21 4.00
C SER A 89 12.46 26.32 2.64
N PHE A 90 11.97 25.22 2.10
CA PHE A 90 11.13 25.18 0.92
C PHE A 90 9.78 25.87 1.24
N ASP A 91 9.73 27.15 0.97
CA ASP A 91 8.49 27.90 0.81
C ASP A 91 8.09 27.74 -0.65
N GLY A 92 7.09 26.92 -0.96
CA GLY A 92 6.67 26.60 -2.33
C GLY A 92 6.29 27.80 -3.20
N THR A 93 6.41 29.01 -2.69
CA THR A 93 6.14 30.29 -3.37
C THR A 93 7.40 30.92 -3.97
N LYS A 94 8.60 30.51 -3.54
CA LYS A 94 9.87 31.09 -4.04
C LYS A 94 10.45 30.27 -5.17
N ARG A 95 10.93 30.96 -6.20
CA ARG A 95 11.71 30.36 -7.29
C ARG A 95 12.98 29.72 -6.72
N LEU A 96 13.22 28.45 -7.01
CA LEU A 96 14.43 27.75 -6.62
C LEU A 96 15.67 28.49 -7.16
N LEU A 97 16.66 28.70 -6.31
CA LEU A 97 17.95 29.14 -6.77
C LEU A 97 18.64 27.99 -7.54
N PRO A 98 19.56 28.30 -8.49
CA PRO A 98 20.28 27.24 -9.23
C PRO A 98 21.00 26.24 -8.31
N HIS A 99 21.53 26.72 -7.19
CA HIS A 99 22.15 25.88 -6.15
C HIS A 99 21.17 24.93 -5.50
N ASP A 100 19.92 25.35 -5.19
CA ASP A 100 18.89 24.54 -4.59
C ASP A 100 18.42 23.45 -5.57
N GLU A 101 18.31 23.79 -6.85
CA GLU A 101 17.98 22.85 -7.91
C GLU A 101 19.05 21.76 -8.03
N GLN A 102 20.33 22.12 -7.98
CA GLN A 102 21.42 21.14 -8.03
C GLN A 102 21.41 20.23 -6.79
N ALA A 103 21.15 20.76 -5.61
CA ALA A 103 21.04 19.98 -4.39
C ALA A 103 19.90 18.97 -4.47
N LEU A 104 18.73 19.36 -5.01
CA LEU A 104 17.61 18.43 -5.27
C LEU A 104 17.98 17.32 -6.25
N ARG A 105 18.65 17.67 -7.36
CA ARG A 105 19.14 16.69 -8.34
C ARG A 105 20.09 15.68 -7.70
N ASN A 106 20.98 16.14 -6.82
CA ASN A 106 21.90 15.28 -6.07
C ASN A 106 21.15 14.29 -5.16
N VAL A 107 20.05 14.70 -4.50
CA VAL A 107 19.21 13.80 -3.71
C VAL A 107 18.65 12.66 -4.59
N PHE A 108 18.17 12.97 -5.80
CA PHE A 108 17.68 11.94 -6.71
C PHE A 108 18.78 10.98 -7.20
N TRP A 109 19.99 11.48 -7.46
CA TRP A 109 21.13 10.61 -7.79
C TRP A 109 21.55 9.73 -6.62
N LEU A 110 21.62 10.29 -5.41
CA LEU A 110 21.92 9.52 -4.19
C LEU A 110 20.87 8.46 -3.87
N ALA A 111 19.62 8.69 -4.25
CA ALA A 111 18.55 7.68 -4.10
C ALA A 111 18.78 6.43 -4.97
N ALA A 112 19.69 6.45 -5.95
CA ALA A 112 20.13 5.26 -6.67
C ALA A 112 20.85 4.26 -5.75
N VAL A 113 21.60 4.72 -4.76
CA VAL A 113 22.43 3.87 -3.89
C VAL A 113 21.61 2.83 -3.13
N PRO A 114 20.56 3.19 -2.37
CA PRO A 114 19.69 2.19 -1.73
C PRO A 114 19.03 1.25 -2.73
N GLY A 115 18.65 1.75 -3.91
CA GLY A 115 18.07 0.94 -4.99
C GLY A 115 19.03 -0.12 -5.51
N LEU A 116 20.29 0.26 -5.76
CA LEU A 116 21.36 -0.65 -6.19
C LEU A 116 21.66 -1.71 -5.12
N ILE A 117 21.75 -1.30 -3.83
CA ILE A 117 21.97 -2.22 -2.72
C ILE A 117 20.81 -3.23 -2.65
N ALA A 118 19.57 -2.77 -2.72
CA ALA A 118 18.41 -3.64 -2.70
C ALA A 118 18.41 -4.62 -3.90
N MET A 119 18.80 -4.16 -5.08
CA MET A 119 18.93 -4.98 -6.28
C MET A 119 20.03 -6.04 -6.13
N LEU A 120 21.18 -5.67 -5.58
CA LEU A 120 22.28 -6.59 -5.31
C LEU A 120 21.86 -7.67 -4.31
N ILE A 121 21.22 -7.29 -3.20
CA ILE A 121 20.67 -8.24 -2.21
C ILE A 121 19.68 -9.20 -2.89
N LEU A 122 18.79 -8.66 -3.72
CA LEU A 122 17.79 -9.46 -4.42
C LEU A 122 18.44 -10.52 -5.34
N ILE A 123 19.50 -10.15 -6.05
CA ILE A 123 20.20 -11.08 -6.99
C ILE A 123 21.02 -12.12 -6.24
N VAL A 124 21.74 -11.70 -5.17
CA VAL A 124 22.72 -12.57 -4.50
C VAL A 124 22.08 -13.43 -3.42
N VAL A 125 21.15 -12.87 -2.65
CA VAL A 125 20.61 -13.51 -1.43
C VAL A 125 19.27 -14.21 -1.67
N VAL A 126 18.39 -13.62 -2.50
CA VAL A 126 17.05 -14.17 -2.71
C VAL A 126 17.12 -15.33 -3.71
N ARG A 127 16.71 -16.50 -3.25
CA ARG A 127 16.60 -17.69 -4.09
C ARG A 127 15.13 -18.02 -4.35
N ASP A 128 14.82 -18.48 -5.55
CA ASP A 128 13.49 -19.02 -5.82
C ASP A 128 13.23 -20.25 -4.94
N VAL A 129 12.07 -20.30 -4.33
CA VAL A 129 11.64 -21.48 -3.57
C VAL A 129 11.40 -22.62 -4.56
N PRO A 130 12.16 -23.74 -4.47
CA PRO A 130 11.98 -24.85 -5.39
C PRO A 130 10.50 -25.27 -5.44
N ARG A 131 9.94 -25.37 -6.64
CA ARG A 131 8.68 -26.07 -6.83
C ARG A 131 8.95 -27.53 -6.42
N ARG A 132 8.50 -27.90 -5.22
CA ARG A 132 8.34 -29.34 -4.92
C ARG A 132 7.24 -29.82 -5.88
N ASP A 133 7.64 -30.56 -6.87
CA ASP A 133 6.74 -31.31 -7.75
C ASP A 133 5.98 -32.33 -6.87
N ALA A 134 4.90 -31.85 -6.26
CA ALA A 134 3.85 -32.76 -5.83
C ALA A 134 3.19 -33.22 -7.13
N GLY A 135 3.46 -34.45 -7.51
CA GLY A 135 3.09 -35.25 -8.68
C GLY A 135 1.80 -34.95 -9.48
N ASP A 136 1.45 -33.71 -9.67
CA ASP A 136 0.30 -33.30 -10.47
C ASP A 136 0.78 -32.74 -11.82
N LYS A 137 1.06 -33.67 -12.74
CA LYS A 137 1.41 -33.42 -14.14
C LYS A 137 0.24 -32.89 -14.99
N THR A 138 -0.86 -32.48 -14.38
CA THR A 138 -2.08 -32.10 -15.13
C THR A 138 -2.28 -30.59 -15.31
N SER A 139 -1.29 -29.72 -14.99
CA SER A 139 -1.52 -28.26 -15.04
C SER A 139 -0.59 -27.45 -15.96
N ASP A 140 0.18 -28.10 -16.86
CA ASP A 140 1.03 -27.34 -17.81
C ASP A 140 0.30 -26.87 -19.09
N ALA A 141 -0.99 -27.10 -19.19
CA ALA A 141 -1.79 -26.72 -20.35
C ALA A 141 -2.83 -25.65 -20.03
N SER A 142 -2.44 -24.46 -19.63
CA SER A 142 -3.25 -23.26 -19.90
C SER A 142 -2.65 -21.96 -19.30
N ILE A 143 -1.65 -21.42 -19.95
CA ILE A 143 -1.32 -19.98 -19.88
C ILE A 143 -2.50 -19.13 -20.40
N GLY A 144 -3.57 -19.74 -20.91
CA GLY A 144 -4.68 -19.12 -21.60
C GLY A 144 -5.94 -18.78 -20.77
N ALA A 145 -6.02 -19.10 -19.49
CA ALA A 145 -7.22 -18.76 -18.72
C ALA A 145 -6.90 -17.96 -17.46
N MET A 146 -6.82 -16.66 -17.59
CA MET A 146 -6.58 -15.70 -16.48
C MET A 146 -7.60 -15.77 -15.31
N GLY A 147 -8.65 -16.55 -15.41
CA GLY A 147 -9.67 -16.73 -14.37
C GLY A 147 -10.08 -18.19 -14.10
N GLY A 148 -9.65 -19.14 -14.91
CA GLY A 148 -10.02 -20.53 -14.78
C GLY A 148 -9.38 -21.21 -13.56
N GLY A 149 -10.21 -21.67 -12.59
CA GLY A 149 -9.80 -22.43 -11.42
C GLY A 149 -9.59 -21.65 -10.12
N LEU A 150 -9.90 -20.34 -10.06
CA LEU A 150 -10.05 -19.60 -8.82
C LEU A 150 -11.47 -19.84 -8.24
N THR A 151 -11.54 -20.03 -6.92
CA THR A 151 -12.80 -20.43 -6.27
C THR A 151 -13.84 -19.30 -6.26
N LYS A 152 -15.14 -19.64 -6.16
CA LYS A 152 -16.20 -18.65 -5.97
C LYS A 152 -15.95 -17.75 -4.75
N ARG A 153 -15.33 -18.29 -3.69
CA ARG A 153 -14.95 -17.54 -2.48
C ARG A 153 -13.90 -16.49 -2.75
N PHE A 154 -12.91 -16.80 -3.59
CA PHE A 154 -11.91 -15.81 -4.00
C PHE A 154 -12.57 -14.65 -4.75
N TRP A 155 -13.44 -14.93 -5.71
CA TRP A 155 -14.13 -13.88 -6.47
C TRP A 155 -15.07 -13.03 -5.59
N ALA A 156 -15.79 -13.66 -4.66
CA ALA A 156 -16.57 -12.93 -3.68
C ALA A 156 -15.70 -12.02 -2.81
N TYR A 157 -14.52 -12.48 -2.38
CA TYR A 157 -13.56 -11.64 -1.68
C TYR A 157 -13.07 -10.47 -2.53
N ILE A 158 -12.74 -10.68 -3.82
CA ILE A 158 -12.32 -9.61 -4.74
C ILE A 158 -13.41 -8.54 -4.89
N VAL A 159 -14.69 -8.94 -5.00
CA VAL A 159 -15.81 -8.00 -5.06
C VAL A 159 -15.89 -7.16 -3.77
N VAL A 160 -15.73 -7.79 -2.61
CA VAL A 160 -15.76 -7.09 -1.32
C VAL A 160 -14.58 -6.12 -1.19
N VAL A 161 -13.38 -6.52 -1.62
CA VAL A 161 -12.20 -5.63 -1.71
C VAL A 161 -12.46 -4.46 -2.64
N LEU A 162 -13.10 -4.67 -3.78
CA LEU A 162 -13.45 -3.61 -4.71
C LEU A 162 -14.42 -2.60 -4.08
N VAL A 163 -15.45 -3.08 -3.36
CA VAL A 163 -16.39 -2.20 -2.62
C VAL A 163 -15.64 -1.37 -1.58
N PHE A 164 -14.73 -1.99 -0.81
CA PHE A 164 -13.88 -1.26 0.14
C PHE A 164 -13.03 -0.21 -0.58
N THR A 165 -12.39 -0.60 -1.68
CA THR A 165 -11.51 0.30 -2.44
C THR A 165 -12.26 1.50 -3.01
N LEU A 166 -13.52 1.34 -3.43
CA LEU A 166 -14.37 2.45 -3.88
C LEU A 166 -14.67 3.46 -2.75
N GLY A 167 -14.69 3.00 -1.51
CA GLY A 167 -14.77 3.87 -0.32
C GLY A 167 -13.42 4.48 0.11
N ASN A 168 -12.32 3.91 -0.38
CA ASN A 168 -10.97 4.30 0.00
C ASN A 168 -10.36 5.27 -1.03
N SER A 169 -10.65 6.56 -0.85
CA SER A 169 -10.07 7.63 -1.67
C SER A 169 -8.57 7.80 -1.43
N THR A 170 -7.90 8.58 -2.27
CA THR A 170 -6.49 8.92 -2.05
C THR A 170 -6.28 9.64 -0.71
N ASP A 171 -5.22 9.26 0.02
CA ASP A 171 -4.82 9.89 1.29
C ASP A 171 -4.55 11.41 1.15
N ALA A 172 -4.44 11.93 -0.08
CA ALA A 172 -4.33 13.36 -0.34
C ALA A 172 -5.54 14.16 0.18
N PHE A 173 -6.75 13.57 0.17
CA PHE A 173 -7.94 14.23 0.72
C PHE A 173 -7.87 14.35 2.26
N LEU A 174 -7.23 13.41 2.94
CA LEU A 174 -6.99 13.51 4.39
C LEU A 174 -6.04 14.68 4.70
N LEU A 175 -4.97 14.87 3.90
CA LEU A 175 -4.06 16.00 4.04
C LEU A 175 -4.77 17.34 3.73
N LEU A 176 -5.62 17.36 2.70
CA LEU A 176 -6.43 18.53 2.37
C LEU A 176 -7.39 18.87 3.51
N ARG A 177 -8.05 17.86 4.11
CA ARG A 177 -8.92 18.05 5.27
C ARG A 177 -8.15 18.56 6.48
N ALA A 178 -6.97 17.99 6.77
CA ALA A 178 -6.11 18.47 7.85
C ALA A 178 -5.76 19.96 7.68
N ASN A 179 -5.47 20.39 6.45
CA ASN A 179 -5.23 21.81 6.16
C ASN A 179 -6.46 22.67 6.42
N GLN A 180 -7.66 22.24 6.00
CA GLN A 180 -8.91 22.94 6.33
C GLN A 180 -9.17 23.04 7.83
N LEU A 181 -8.69 22.07 8.63
CA LEU A 181 -8.79 22.07 10.09
C LEU A 181 -7.73 22.95 10.78
N GLY A 182 -6.90 23.66 10.00
CA GLY A 182 -5.88 24.57 10.53
C GLY A 182 -4.49 23.98 10.66
N VAL A 183 -4.24 22.77 10.14
CA VAL A 183 -2.86 22.24 10.06
C VAL A 183 -2.13 22.94 8.90
N PRO A 184 -1.02 23.65 9.14
CA PRO A 184 -0.28 24.32 8.07
C PRO A 184 0.19 23.32 7.00
N VAL A 185 0.16 23.72 5.72
CA VAL A 185 0.62 22.88 4.59
C VAL A 185 2.05 22.40 4.79
N ALA A 186 2.91 23.22 5.40
CA ALA A 186 4.30 22.87 5.73
C ALA A 186 4.40 21.67 6.70
N MET A 187 3.34 21.34 7.44
CA MET A 187 3.29 20.19 8.34
C MET A 187 2.78 18.90 7.65
N ALA A 188 2.31 18.98 6.41
CA ALA A 188 1.84 17.81 5.68
C ALA A 188 2.88 16.67 5.58
N PRO A 189 4.19 16.92 5.35
CA PRO A 189 5.21 15.88 5.38
C PRO A 189 5.35 15.21 6.76
N ILE A 190 5.13 15.97 7.85
CA ILE A 190 5.21 15.43 9.22
C ILE A 190 3.98 14.57 9.53
N LEU A 191 2.77 14.99 9.12
CA LEU A 191 1.57 14.14 9.19
C LEU A 191 1.76 12.84 8.40
N TRP A 192 2.34 12.93 7.21
CA TRP A 192 2.66 11.75 6.40
C TRP A 192 3.69 10.84 7.06
N ALA A 193 4.72 11.41 7.70
CA ALA A 193 5.70 10.66 8.46
C ALA A 193 5.06 9.98 9.68
N LEU A 194 4.18 10.67 10.43
CA LEU A 194 3.41 10.10 11.53
C LEU A 194 2.59 8.90 11.08
N LEU A 195 1.84 9.04 9.98
CA LEU A 195 1.04 7.95 9.41
C LEU A 195 1.91 6.72 9.10
N ASN A 196 3.00 6.92 8.35
CA ASN A 196 3.89 5.81 7.96
C ASN A 196 4.64 5.22 9.16
N PHE A 197 4.99 6.03 10.16
CA PHE A 197 5.55 5.55 11.41
C PHE A 197 4.59 4.62 12.15
N VAL A 198 3.32 5.01 12.31
CA VAL A 198 2.31 4.17 12.96
C VAL A 198 2.05 2.90 12.14
N LYS A 199 1.93 3.00 10.80
CA LYS A 199 1.83 1.83 9.91
C LYS A 199 3.00 0.86 10.13
N SER A 200 4.22 1.37 10.19
CA SER A 200 5.43 0.57 10.42
C SER A 200 5.43 -0.08 11.80
N ALA A 201 5.14 0.68 12.85
CA ALA A 201 5.13 0.20 14.22
C ALA A 201 4.07 -0.88 14.47
N THR A 202 2.89 -0.76 13.81
CA THR A 202 1.75 -1.65 14.04
C THR A 202 1.68 -2.82 13.05
N GLY A 203 2.32 -2.71 11.87
CA GLY A 203 2.17 -3.67 10.77
C GLY A 203 2.57 -5.11 11.13
N THR A 204 3.72 -5.29 11.78
CA THR A 204 4.19 -6.63 12.20
C THR A 204 3.26 -7.22 13.26
N TYR A 205 2.84 -6.42 14.24
CA TYR A 205 1.95 -6.86 15.31
C TYR A 205 0.55 -7.20 14.78
N GLY A 206 -0.01 -6.38 13.88
CA GLY A 206 -1.28 -6.66 13.22
C GLY A 206 -1.22 -7.96 12.42
N GLY A 207 -0.15 -8.18 11.67
CA GLY A 207 0.09 -9.44 10.97
C GLY A 207 0.15 -10.64 11.90
N GLN A 208 0.90 -10.55 13.00
CA GLN A 208 0.98 -11.61 14.03
C GLN A 208 -0.38 -11.85 14.69
N LEU A 209 -1.11 -10.79 15.03
CA LEU A 209 -2.44 -10.89 15.61
C LEU A 209 -3.41 -11.60 14.66
N SER A 210 -3.26 -11.39 13.35
CA SER A 210 -4.05 -12.09 12.33
C SER A 210 -3.74 -13.59 12.25
N ASP A 211 -2.50 -13.99 12.56
CA ASP A 211 -2.12 -15.41 12.62
C ASP A 211 -2.77 -16.13 13.81
N THR A 212 -2.99 -15.42 14.93
CA THR A 212 -3.57 -15.98 16.16
C THR A 212 -5.10 -15.90 16.19
N LEU A 213 -5.69 -14.71 15.98
CA LEU A 213 -7.14 -14.49 16.02
C LEU A 213 -7.84 -14.90 14.72
N GLY A 214 -7.09 -15.00 13.61
CA GLY A 214 -7.61 -15.27 12.27
C GLY A 214 -7.69 -14.01 11.40
N ARG A 215 -7.72 -14.20 10.06
CA ARG A 215 -7.70 -13.11 9.08
C ARG A 215 -8.95 -12.25 9.12
N LYS A 216 -10.12 -12.92 9.14
CA LYS A 216 -11.43 -12.28 9.06
C LYS A 216 -11.69 -11.25 10.16
N PRO A 217 -11.50 -11.54 11.46
CA PRO A 217 -11.74 -10.57 12.53
C PRO A 217 -10.87 -9.32 12.39
N LEU A 218 -9.61 -9.49 11.99
CA LEU A 218 -8.68 -8.37 11.83
C LEU A 218 -9.05 -7.48 10.64
N ILE A 219 -9.44 -8.05 9.51
CA ILE A 219 -9.87 -7.28 8.34
C ILE A 219 -11.18 -6.54 8.66
N VAL A 220 -12.17 -7.23 9.23
CA VAL A 220 -13.44 -6.60 9.60
C VAL A 220 -13.23 -5.50 10.62
N GLY A 221 -12.46 -5.75 11.70
CA GLY A 221 -12.14 -4.76 12.71
C GLY A 221 -11.38 -3.56 12.16
N GLY A 222 -10.41 -3.82 11.27
CA GLY A 222 -9.66 -2.74 10.60
C GLY A 222 -10.54 -1.89 9.68
N TRP A 223 -11.44 -2.50 8.89
CA TRP A 223 -12.34 -1.76 8.02
C TRP A 223 -13.42 -1.00 8.79
N LEU A 224 -13.87 -1.52 9.94
CA LEU A 224 -14.73 -0.78 10.87
C LEU A 224 -13.98 0.43 11.46
N LEU A 225 -12.72 0.24 11.86
CA LEU A 225 -11.87 1.34 12.33
C LEU A 225 -11.68 2.40 11.24
N TYR A 226 -11.41 1.98 9.99
CA TYR A 226 -11.35 2.88 8.84
C TYR A 226 -12.64 3.69 8.69
N SER A 227 -13.79 3.01 8.69
CA SER A 227 -15.10 3.66 8.59
C SER A 227 -15.30 4.71 9.69
N ALA A 228 -14.96 4.37 10.95
CA ALA A 228 -15.05 5.29 12.07
C ALA A 228 -14.12 6.51 11.92
N VAL A 229 -12.88 6.28 11.46
CA VAL A 229 -11.90 7.36 11.22
C VAL A 229 -12.37 8.29 10.10
N TYR A 230 -12.86 7.75 8.98
CA TYR A 230 -13.39 8.57 7.89
C TYR A 230 -14.62 9.35 8.34
N PHE A 231 -15.53 8.72 9.05
CA PHE A 231 -16.67 9.41 9.65
C PHE A 231 -16.20 10.56 10.54
N ALA A 232 -15.25 10.31 11.45
CA ALA A 232 -14.70 11.33 12.34
C ALA A 232 -14.02 12.48 11.59
N PHE A 233 -13.31 12.23 10.49
CA PHE A 233 -12.76 13.29 9.65
C PHE A 233 -13.83 14.22 9.06
N GLY A 234 -15.01 13.67 8.75
CA GLY A 234 -16.15 14.48 8.27
C GLY A 234 -16.56 15.57 9.27
N TRP A 235 -16.58 15.25 10.56
CA TRP A 235 -17.01 16.15 11.65
C TRP A 235 -15.86 16.75 12.46
N ALA A 236 -14.61 16.48 12.13
CA ALA A 236 -13.48 17.10 12.80
C ALA A 236 -13.53 18.64 12.63
N ALA A 237 -13.25 19.37 13.73
CA ALA A 237 -13.35 20.82 13.81
C ALA A 237 -12.02 21.50 14.22
N ALA A 238 -11.00 20.73 14.64
CA ALA A 238 -9.75 21.27 15.15
C ALA A 238 -8.52 20.52 14.62
N ALA A 239 -7.39 21.23 14.50
CA ALA A 239 -6.13 20.69 13.99
C ALA A 239 -5.63 19.46 14.78
N TRP A 240 -5.73 19.47 16.12
CA TRP A 240 -5.29 18.32 16.94
C TRP A 240 -6.05 17.03 16.62
N GLN A 241 -7.34 17.14 16.21
CA GLN A 241 -8.13 15.97 15.79
C GLN A 241 -7.56 15.34 14.52
N ALA A 242 -7.08 16.15 13.56
CA ALA A 242 -6.42 15.63 12.38
C ALA A 242 -5.19 14.79 12.76
N TRP A 243 -4.34 15.27 13.66
CA TRP A 243 -3.18 14.52 14.15
C TRP A 243 -3.56 13.19 14.79
N ALA A 244 -4.53 13.20 15.68
CA ALA A 244 -5.04 11.99 16.33
C ALA A 244 -5.62 10.99 15.31
N LEU A 245 -6.45 11.48 14.38
CA LEU A 245 -7.07 10.64 13.35
C LEU A 245 -6.04 10.06 12.38
N PHE A 246 -4.98 10.78 12.02
CA PHE A 246 -3.87 10.23 11.22
C PHE A 246 -3.15 9.10 11.95
N ALA A 247 -2.93 9.22 13.25
CA ALA A 247 -2.33 8.15 14.05
C ALA A 247 -3.24 6.91 14.09
N VAL A 248 -4.55 7.09 14.38
CA VAL A 248 -5.53 5.98 14.41
C VAL A 248 -5.68 5.35 13.02
N TYR A 249 -5.67 6.15 11.95
CA TYR A 249 -5.68 5.67 10.57
C TYR A 249 -4.46 4.79 10.25
N GLY A 250 -3.29 5.10 10.80
CA GLY A 250 -2.11 4.24 10.69
C GLY A 250 -2.32 2.84 11.30
N ILE A 251 -3.06 2.74 12.41
CA ILE A 251 -3.39 1.45 13.05
C ILE A 251 -4.25 0.58 12.12
N PHE A 252 -5.25 1.18 11.44
CA PHE A 252 -6.04 0.46 10.44
C PHE A 252 -5.14 -0.26 9.41
N TYR A 253 -4.18 0.45 8.82
CA TYR A 253 -3.25 -0.15 7.86
C TYR A 253 -2.43 -1.29 8.50
N GLY A 254 -1.94 -1.08 9.72
CA GLY A 254 -1.21 -2.13 10.46
C GLY A 254 -2.03 -3.39 10.67
N MET A 255 -3.34 -3.28 10.87
CA MET A 255 -4.24 -4.42 11.01
C MET A 255 -4.54 -5.11 9.68
N THR A 256 -4.68 -4.37 8.59
CA THR A 256 -5.29 -4.88 7.34
C THR A 256 -4.29 -5.19 6.24
N GLU A 257 -3.28 -4.38 5.99
CA GLU A 257 -2.43 -4.49 4.81
C GLU A 257 -1.75 -5.86 4.67
N GLY A 258 -1.12 -6.35 5.72
CA GLY A 258 -0.52 -7.69 5.74
C GLY A 258 -1.55 -8.81 5.80
N THR A 259 -2.63 -8.58 6.55
CA THR A 259 -3.69 -9.56 6.80
C THR A 259 -4.50 -9.88 5.54
N GLU A 260 -4.83 -8.87 4.72
CA GLU A 260 -5.54 -9.04 3.45
C GLU A 260 -4.73 -9.89 2.47
N LYS A 261 -3.43 -9.62 2.33
CA LYS A 261 -2.53 -10.42 1.50
C LYS A 261 -2.37 -11.85 2.01
N ALA A 262 -2.28 -12.03 3.33
CA ALA A 262 -2.24 -13.34 3.92
C ALA A 262 -3.53 -14.13 3.63
N LEU A 263 -4.71 -13.47 3.68
CA LEU A 263 -5.98 -14.10 3.32
C LEU A 263 -5.99 -14.54 1.85
N VAL A 264 -5.52 -13.72 0.90
CA VAL A 264 -5.39 -14.12 -0.51
C VAL A 264 -4.57 -15.40 -0.63
N ALA A 265 -3.41 -15.47 0.05
CA ALA A 265 -2.54 -16.64 0.02
C ALA A 265 -3.18 -17.89 0.67
N ASP A 266 -4.09 -17.70 1.65
CA ASP A 266 -4.73 -18.80 2.38
C ASP A 266 -5.94 -19.39 1.64
N ILE A 267 -6.66 -18.60 0.83
CA ILE A 267 -7.86 -19.05 0.11
C ILE A 267 -7.59 -19.59 -1.30
N VAL A 268 -6.32 -19.52 -1.76
CA VAL A 268 -5.93 -19.91 -3.12
C VAL A 268 -4.81 -20.96 -3.08
N PRO A 269 -4.88 -22.02 -3.92
CA PRO A 269 -3.81 -22.99 -4.05
C PRO A 269 -2.49 -22.34 -4.45
N ARG A 270 -1.36 -22.93 -4.01
CA ARG A 270 0.00 -22.42 -4.23
C ARG A 270 0.28 -22.09 -5.71
N ALA A 271 -0.12 -23.01 -6.61
CA ALA A 271 0.09 -22.86 -8.06
C ALA A 271 -0.62 -21.64 -8.68
N ARG A 272 -1.64 -21.08 -8.01
CA ARG A 272 -2.46 -19.96 -8.49
C ARG A 272 -2.22 -18.64 -7.75
N ARG A 273 -1.33 -18.58 -6.77
CA ARG A 273 -1.07 -17.38 -5.96
C ARG A 273 -0.66 -16.17 -6.78
N GLY A 274 0.21 -16.37 -7.78
CA GLY A 274 0.63 -15.28 -8.68
C GLY A 274 -0.56 -14.62 -9.39
N SER A 275 -1.46 -15.43 -9.97
CA SER A 275 -2.68 -14.94 -10.61
C SER A 275 -3.64 -14.29 -9.61
N ALA A 276 -3.80 -14.88 -8.42
CA ALA A 276 -4.68 -14.34 -7.37
C ALA A 276 -4.20 -12.96 -6.88
N PHE A 277 -2.91 -12.81 -6.62
CA PHE A 277 -2.34 -11.50 -6.29
C PHE A 277 -2.44 -10.51 -7.47
N GLY A 278 -2.37 -11.00 -8.72
CA GLY A 278 -2.62 -10.20 -9.90
C GLY A 278 -4.04 -9.61 -9.90
N TRP A 279 -5.07 -10.43 -9.70
CA TRP A 279 -6.45 -10.00 -9.61
C TRP A 279 -6.74 -9.11 -8.40
N TYR A 280 -6.14 -9.42 -7.24
CA TYR A 280 -6.27 -8.60 -6.04
C TYR A 280 -5.70 -7.18 -6.26
N ASN A 281 -4.48 -7.08 -6.79
CA ASN A 281 -3.86 -5.78 -7.08
C ASN A 281 -4.58 -5.03 -8.22
N LEU A 282 -5.12 -5.74 -9.21
CA LEU A 282 -5.93 -5.16 -10.28
C LEU A 282 -7.22 -4.56 -9.73
N ALA A 283 -7.93 -5.26 -8.84
CA ALA A 283 -9.15 -4.75 -8.21
C ALA A 283 -8.89 -3.46 -7.43
N ILE A 284 -7.82 -3.41 -6.64
CA ILE A 284 -7.40 -2.20 -5.93
C ILE A 284 -7.04 -1.09 -6.92
N GLY A 285 -6.26 -1.39 -7.94
CA GLY A 285 -5.83 -0.39 -8.93
C GLY A 285 -6.99 0.19 -9.74
N LEU A 286 -7.92 -0.66 -10.19
CA LEU A 286 -9.11 -0.24 -10.94
C LEU A 286 -10.10 0.53 -10.07
N GLY A 287 -10.23 0.17 -8.79
CA GLY A 287 -11.12 0.85 -7.85
C GLY A 287 -10.60 2.21 -7.38
N ALA A 288 -9.29 2.38 -7.27
CA ALA A 288 -8.67 3.57 -6.68
C ALA A 288 -8.93 4.87 -7.47
N LEU A 289 -8.95 4.79 -8.80
CA LEU A 289 -9.22 5.97 -9.64
C LEU A 289 -10.68 6.42 -9.52
N PRO A 290 -11.69 5.57 -9.77
CA PRO A 290 -13.09 5.94 -9.54
C PRO A 290 -13.36 6.41 -8.11
N ALA A 291 -12.80 5.75 -7.10
CA ALA A 291 -12.92 6.15 -5.70
C ALA A 291 -12.53 7.62 -5.51
N SER A 292 -11.34 8.00 -6.00
CA SER A 292 -10.84 9.37 -5.85
C SER A 292 -11.64 10.39 -6.66
N LEU A 293 -12.11 10.02 -7.86
CA LEU A 293 -12.93 10.90 -8.69
C LEU A 293 -14.32 11.14 -8.07
N ILE A 294 -14.97 10.07 -7.60
CA ILE A 294 -16.28 10.18 -6.94
C ILE A 294 -16.15 10.98 -5.65
N PHE A 295 -15.15 10.67 -4.82
CA PHE A 295 -14.91 11.37 -3.56
C PHE A 295 -14.66 12.87 -3.81
N GLY A 296 -13.80 13.21 -4.79
CA GLY A 296 -13.54 14.59 -5.17
C GLY A 296 -14.79 15.32 -5.69
N ALA A 297 -15.58 14.66 -6.55
CA ALA A 297 -16.82 15.24 -7.06
C ALA A 297 -17.86 15.51 -5.93
N ILE A 298 -17.98 14.63 -4.95
CA ILE A 298 -18.84 14.84 -3.78
C ILE A 298 -18.27 15.99 -2.93
N TRP A 299 -16.94 16.00 -2.71
CA TRP A 299 -16.28 17.06 -1.97
C TRP A 299 -16.52 18.45 -2.56
N ASP A 300 -16.36 18.59 -3.88
CA ASP A 300 -16.50 19.87 -4.55
C ASP A 300 -17.96 20.35 -4.63
N ARG A 301 -18.93 19.42 -4.77
CA ARG A 301 -20.34 19.79 -4.98
C ARG A 301 -21.15 19.88 -3.68
N VAL A 302 -20.83 19.04 -2.70
CA VAL A 302 -21.62 18.89 -1.46
C VAL A 302 -20.81 19.24 -0.22
N GLY A 303 -19.48 19.07 -0.29
CA GLY A 303 -18.56 19.39 0.79
C GLY A 303 -17.84 18.18 1.39
N ALA A 304 -16.77 18.47 2.11
CA ALA A 304 -15.91 17.47 2.73
C ALA A 304 -16.66 16.48 3.64
N PRO A 305 -17.58 16.90 4.54
CA PRO A 305 -18.29 15.95 5.41
C PRO A 305 -19.00 14.85 4.63
N SER A 306 -19.72 15.23 3.56
CA SER A 306 -20.47 14.27 2.72
C SER A 306 -19.56 13.28 2.00
N ALA A 307 -18.40 13.73 1.52
CA ALA A 307 -17.40 12.85 0.89
C ALA A 307 -16.86 11.84 1.88
N PHE A 308 -16.54 12.25 3.11
CA PHE A 308 -16.09 11.35 4.17
C PHE A 308 -17.17 10.36 4.60
N VAL A 309 -18.43 10.78 4.71
CA VAL A 309 -19.56 9.87 4.99
C VAL A 309 -19.71 8.83 3.90
N PHE A 310 -19.63 9.22 2.63
CA PHE A 310 -19.66 8.30 1.51
C PHE A 310 -18.57 7.23 1.62
N GLY A 311 -17.30 7.62 1.84
CA GLY A 311 -16.19 6.69 2.04
C GLY A 311 -16.39 5.78 3.25
N ALA A 312 -16.81 6.34 4.38
CA ALA A 312 -17.13 5.60 5.61
C ALA A 312 -18.25 4.57 5.40
N SER A 313 -19.31 4.94 4.69
CA SER A 313 -20.45 4.05 4.41
C SER A 313 -20.05 2.86 3.54
N LEU A 314 -19.26 3.08 2.48
CA LEU A 314 -18.76 1.98 1.64
C LEU A 314 -17.82 1.06 2.41
N ALA A 315 -16.96 1.60 3.26
CA ALA A 315 -16.09 0.79 4.12
C ALA A 315 -16.90 -0.04 5.14
N LEU A 316 -17.95 0.52 5.71
CA LEU A 316 -18.87 -0.20 6.60
C LEU A 316 -19.59 -1.34 5.87
N ILE A 317 -20.13 -1.06 4.67
CA ILE A 317 -20.76 -2.09 3.83
C ILE A 317 -19.76 -3.19 3.50
N ALA A 318 -18.54 -2.85 3.11
CA ALA A 318 -17.48 -3.81 2.83
C ALA A 318 -17.13 -4.66 4.07
N ALA A 319 -17.05 -4.06 5.26
CA ALA A 319 -16.82 -4.77 6.51
C ALA A 319 -17.94 -5.78 6.83
N LEU A 320 -19.20 -5.41 6.62
CA LEU A 320 -20.35 -6.28 6.80
C LEU A 320 -20.36 -7.43 5.78
N LEU A 321 -20.10 -7.13 4.50
CA LEU A 321 -19.95 -8.15 3.45
C LEU A 321 -18.80 -9.10 3.76
N MET A 322 -17.66 -8.58 4.22
CA MET A 322 -16.52 -9.38 4.63
C MET A 322 -16.85 -10.31 5.80
N ALA A 323 -17.66 -9.85 6.74
CA ALA A 323 -18.13 -10.66 7.85
C ALA A 323 -18.97 -11.87 7.39
N VAL A 324 -19.65 -11.80 6.24
CA VAL A 324 -20.43 -12.89 5.67
C VAL A 324 -19.58 -13.78 4.75
N VAL A 325 -18.81 -13.18 3.84
CA VAL A 325 -18.11 -13.86 2.75
C VAL A 325 -16.87 -14.61 3.21
N ALA A 326 -16.08 -14.02 4.13
CA ALA A 326 -14.83 -14.64 4.55
C ALA A 326 -15.06 -15.89 5.40
N PRO A 327 -14.28 -16.96 5.17
CA PRO A 327 -14.36 -18.15 6.02
C PRO A 327 -14.00 -17.77 7.45
N SER A 328 -14.87 -18.09 8.41
CA SER A 328 -14.45 -18.20 9.81
C SER A 328 -13.40 -19.31 9.86
N ARG A 329 -12.39 -19.17 10.75
CA ARG A 329 -11.39 -20.21 11.01
C ARG A 329 -12.15 -21.53 11.14
N ALA A 330 -12.04 -22.44 10.16
CA ALA A 330 -12.42 -23.80 10.36
C ALA A 330 -11.66 -24.24 11.62
N LYS A 331 -12.36 -24.71 12.65
CA LYS A 331 -11.75 -25.45 13.76
C LYS A 331 -10.93 -26.53 13.07
N SER A 332 -9.65 -26.30 12.85
CA SER A 332 -8.72 -27.30 12.40
C SER A 332 -8.69 -28.28 13.55
N GLU A 333 -9.37 -29.37 13.30
CA GLU A 333 -9.39 -30.64 13.98
C GLU A 333 -8.23 -30.79 14.94
N ALA A 334 -8.54 -30.63 16.25
CA ALA A 334 -7.90 -31.38 17.28
C ALA A 334 -8.29 -32.84 17.06
N LYS A 335 -7.47 -33.56 16.32
CA LYS A 335 -7.34 -35.01 16.39
C LYS A 335 -5.89 -35.41 16.07
#